data_903f71388840979fa79d8974be21d010
#
_entry.id   903f71388840979fa79d8974be21d010
#
_cell.length_a   1.000
_cell.length_b   1.000
_cell.length_c   1.000
_cell.angle_alpha   90.00
_cell.angle_beta   90.00
_cell.angle_gamma   90.00
#
_symmetry.space_group_name_H-M   'P 1'
#
loop_
_entity.id
_entity.type
_entity.pdbx_description
1 polymer ?
#
loop_
_entity_poly.entity_id
_entity_poly.type
_entity_poly.pdbx_seq_one_letter_code
_entity_poly.pdbx_strand_id
1 'polypeptide(L)'
;VVSLNGSSFLFAQKDKCYMIDTDGCLLDLTYDGECIAIGSGSTIAQSAYNTLQDIEGISAEEKLLKALVQACEEDLHVNYPVYIRDTANPDRITIFDGAEIYRNWEEEDEKAVEADEE
;
A
#
# COMPACT_ATOMS: atom_id res chain seq x y z
N VAL A 1 -24.89 16.02 -8.75
CA VAL A 1 -23.56 15.63 -9.18
C VAL A 1 -22.52 16.36 -8.34
N VAL A 2 -21.74 15.62 -7.61
CA VAL A 2 -20.66 16.20 -6.79
C VAL A 2 -19.35 16.04 -7.55
N SER A 3 -18.69 17.17 -7.82
CA SER A 3 -17.36 17.15 -8.42
C SER A 3 -16.32 17.28 -7.32
N LEU A 4 -15.28 16.48 -7.39
CA LEU A 4 -14.17 16.50 -6.44
C LEU A 4 -12.98 17.32 -6.94
N ASN A 5 -13.21 18.18 -7.95
CA ASN A 5 -12.19 19.04 -8.56
C ASN A 5 -10.95 18.27 -9.02
N GLY A 6 -11.18 17.12 -9.63
CA GLY A 6 -10.08 16.29 -10.12
C GLY A 6 -9.42 15.42 -9.06
N SER A 7 -9.92 15.45 -7.83
CA SER A 7 -9.40 14.60 -6.76
C SER A 7 -10.10 13.24 -6.73
N SER A 8 -9.39 12.23 -6.33
CA SER A 8 -9.96 10.91 -6.05
C SER A 8 -9.51 10.43 -4.68
N PHE A 9 -10.29 9.54 -4.08
CA PHE A 9 -10.03 9.02 -2.74
C PHE A 9 -10.10 7.50 -2.73
N LEU A 10 -9.21 6.90 -1.98
CA LEU A 10 -9.17 5.46 -1.80
C LEU A 10 -9.39 5.16 -0.31
N PHE A 11 -10.33 4.27 -0.02
CA PHE A 11 -10.66 3.88 1.35
C PHE A 11 -10.49 2.37 1.50
N ALA A 12 -9.80 1.96 2.55
CA ALA A 12 -9.65 0.56 2.88
C ALA A 12 -10.05 0.33 4.34
N GLN A 13 -10.86 -0.68 4.57
CA GLN A 13 -11.31 -1.06 5.91
C GLN A 13 -11.45 -2.58 5.96
N LYS A 14 -10.65 -3.23 6.81
CA LYS A 14 -10.59 -4.68 6.88
C LYS A 14 -10.34 -5.29 5.51
N ASP A 15 -11.28 -6.05 4.99
CA ASP A 15 -11.16 -6.73 3.70
C ASP A 15 -11.87 -6.01 2.56
N LYS A 16 -12.27 -4.75 2.80
CA LYS A 16 -13.01 -3.96 1.81
C LYS A 16 -12.19 -2.78 1.32
N CYS A 17 -12.32 -2.47 0.04
CA CYS A 17 -11.67 -1.33 -0.57
C CYS A 17 -12.63 -0.61 -1.50
N TYR A 18 -12.73 0.69 -1.35
CA TYR A 18 -13.60 1.55 -2.14
C TYR A 18 -12.83 2.73 -2.68
N MET A 19 -13.21 3.19 -3.86
CA MET A 19 -12.68 4.41 -4.44
C MET A 19 -13.82 5.37 -4.76
N ILE A 20 -13.60 6.66 -4.47
CA ILE A 20 -14.45 7.72 -4.98
C ILE A 20 -13.65 8.40 -6.09
N ASP A 21 -14.16 8.35 -7.32
CA ASP A 21 -13.46 8.92 -8.46
C ASP A 21 -13.66 10.44 -8.55
N THR A 22 -13.05 11.05 -9.57
CA THR A 22 -13.09 12.50 -9.76
C THR A 22 -14.50 13.05 -10.01
N ASP A 23 -15.42 12.21 -10.46
CA ASP A 23 -16.82 12.57 -10.69
C ASP A 23 -17.71 12.34 -9.47
N GLY A 24 -17.13 11.84 -8.37
CA GLY A 24 -17.87 11.57 -7.15
C GLY A 24 -18.56 10.21 -7.13
N CYS A 25 -18.28 9.34 -8.10
CA CYS A 25 -18.84 7.99 -8.13
C CYS A 25 -18.10 7.06 -7.17
N LEU A 26 -18.87 6.29 -6.39
CA LEU A 26 -18.32 5.30 -5.49
C LEU A 26 -18.16 3.97 -6.24
N LEU A 27 -16.94 3.46 -6.22
CA LEU A 27 -16.61 2.17 -6.83
C LEU A 27 -16.19 1.19 -5.77
N ASP A 28 -16.76 0.00 -5.79
CA ASP A 28 -16.36 -1.09 -4.90
C ASP A 28 -15.21 -1.85 -5.59
N LEU A 29 -14.03 -1.76 -5.01
CA LEU A 29 -12.82 -2.39 -5.52
C LEU A 29 -12.37 -3.56 -4.65
N THR A 30 -13.29 -4.10 -3.86
CA THR A 30 -13.04 -5.23 -2.96
C THR A 30 -12.92 -6.52 -3.77
N TYR A 31 -11.90 -6.62 -4.59
CA TYR A 31 -11.64 -7.79 -5.41
C TYR A 31 -10.30 -8.43 -5.07
N ASP A 32 -10.22 -9.63 -5.46
CA ASP A 32 -9.19 -10.61 -5.19
C ASP A 32 -7.78 -10.18 -5.57
N GLY A 33 -7.06 -9.60 -4.62
CA GLY A 33 -5.61 -9.46 -4.72
C GLY A 33 -5.08 -8.49 -5.76
N GLU A 34 -5.93 -7.66 -6.35
CA GLU A 34 -5.45 -6.65 -7.29
C GLU A 34 -4.90 -5.44 -6.56
N CYS A 35 -3.79 -4.92 -7.07
CA CYS A 35 -3.22 -3.67 -6.59
C CYS A 35 -3.95 -2.50 -7.24
N ILE A 36 -4.38 -1.55 -6.41
CA ILE A 36 -5.03 -0.34 -6.88
C ILE A 36 -4.21 0.84 -6.43
N ALA A 37 -3.90 1.75 -7.34
CA ALA A 37 -3.15 2.95 -7.05
C ALA A 37 -3.85 4.17 -7.61
N ILE A 38 -3.75 5.28 -6.90
CA ILE A 38 -4.28 6.58 -7.34
C ILE A 38 -3.17 7.63 -7.19
N GLY A 39 -3.33 8.73 -7.93
CA GLY A 39 -2.38 9.84 -7.88
C GLY A 39 -1.43 9.84 -9.08
N SER A 40 -0.52 10.82 -9.11
CA SER A 40 0.39 11.02 -10.24
C SER A 40 1.33 9.83 -10.47
N GLY A 41 1.75 9.17 -9.40
CA GLY A 41 2.64 8.00 -9.48
C GLY A 41 1.90 6.67 -9.61
N SER A 42 0.59 6.68 -9.82
CA SER A 42 -0.23 5.47 -9.81
C SER A 42 0.19 4.43 -10.84
N THR A 43 0.47 4.87 -12.07
CA THR A 43 0.88 3.96 -13.14
C THR A 43 2.21 3.29 -12.83
N ILE A 44 3.16 4.06 -12.29
CA ILE A 44 4.48 3.54 -11.93
C ILE A 44 4.34 2.52 -10.79
N ALA A 45 3.63 2.89 -9.73
CA ALA A 45 3.46 2.04 -8.56
C ALA A 45 2.72 0.74 -8.91
N GLN A 46 1.65 0.84 -9.69
CA GLN A 46 0.85 -0.31 -10.07
C GLN A 46 1.63 -1.26 -10.98
N SER A 47 2.36 -0.71 -11.94
CA SER A 47 3.19 -1.50 -12.85
C SER A 47 4.31 -2.22 -12.09
N ALA A 48 4.96 -1.53 -11.16
CA ALA A 48 6.02 -2.12 -10.34
C ALA A 48 5.46 -3.22 -9.44
N TYR A 49 4.30 -3.00 -8.81
CA TYR A 49 3.67 -4.01 -7.97
C TYR A 49 3.28 -5.25 -8.78
N ASN A 50 2.71 -5.06 -9.95
CA ASN A 50 2.33 -6.18 -10.81
C ASN A 50 3.53 -7.03 -11.21
N THR A 51 4.67 -6.41 -11.44
CA THR A 51 5.91 -7.12 -11.73
C THR A 51 6.39 -7.97 -10.55
N LEU A 52 6.19 -7.46 -9.32
CA LEU A 52 6.62 -8.15 -8.11
C LEU A 52 5.60 -9.17 -7.59
N GLN A 53 4.38 -9.10 -8.07
CA GLN A 53 3.27 -9.87 -7.51
C GLN A 53 3.51 -11.37 -7.47
N ASP A 54 4.12 -11.92 -8.50
CA ASP A 54 4.34 -13.36 -8.63
C ASP A 54 5.69 -13.82 -8.06
N ILE A 55 6.48 -12.91 -7.49
CA ILE A 55 7.76 -13.27 -6.91
C ILE A 55 7.54 -13.88 -5.53
N GLU A 56 8.01 -15.11 -5.35
CA GLU A 56 7.93 -15.82 -4.08
C GLU A 56 9.05 -15.36 -3.14
N GLY A 57 8.81 -15.50 -1.83
CA GLY A 57 9.79 -15.17 -0.82
C GLY A 57 9.81 -13.71 -0.40
N ILE A 58 8.97 -12.89 -1.01
CA ILE A 58 8.83 -11.47 -0.67
C ILE A 58 7.44 -11.25 -0.08
N SER A 59 7.36 -10.60 1.08
CA SER A 59 6.09 -10.30 1.72
C SER A 59 5.28 -9.28 0.94
N ALA A 60 3.98 -9.22 1.18
CA ALA A 60 3.11 -8.20 0.57
C ALA A 60 3.57 -6.80 0.94
N GLU A 61 3.99 -6.58 2.18
CA GLU A 61 4.53 -5.29 2.63
C GLU A 61 5.77 -4.90 1.82
N GLU A 62 6.67 -5.84 1.61
CA GLU A 62 7.90 -5.57 0.86
C GLU A 62 7.62 -5.28 -0.62
N LYS A 63 6.69 -6.00 -1.22
CA LYS A 63 6.26 -5.74 -2.59
C LYS A 63 5.68 -4.33 -2.73
N LEU A 64 4.81 -3.96 -1.79
CA LEU A 64 4.18 -2.64 -1.78
C LEU A 64 5.22 -1.54 -1.57
N LEU A 65 6.15 -1.75 -0.64
CA LEU A 65 7.22 -0.78 -0.39
C LEU A 65 8.09 -0.56 -1.63
N LYS A 66 8.50 -1.64 -2.29
CA LYS A 66 9.30 -1.54 -3.52
C LYS A 66 8.56 -0.79 -4.62
N ALA A 67 7.26 -1.03 -4.77
CA ALA A 67 6.44 -0.35 -5.76
C ALA A 67 6.35 1.16 -5.49
N LEU A 68 6.16 1.53 -4.23
CA LEU A 68 6.06 2.94 -3.84
C LEU A 68 7.41 3.65 -3.93
N VAL A 69 8.50 2.97 -3.62
CA VAL A 69 9.86 3.51 -3.79
C VAL A 69 10.11 3.81 -5.27
N GLN A 70 9.69 2.93 -6.16
CA GLN A 70 9.84 3.15 -7.59
C GLN A 70 9.09 4.41 -8.04
N ALA A 71 7.88 4.61 -7.51
CA ALA A 71 7.13 5.82 -7.79
C ALA A 71 7.84 7.08 -7.26
N CYS A 72 8.41 7.00 -6.06
CA CYS A 72 9.19 8.12 -5.51
C CYS A 72 10.42 8.45 -6.37
N GLU A 73 11.08 7.44 -6.90
CA GLU A 73 12.28 7.63 -7.71
C GLU A 73 11.98 8.22 -9.09
N GLU A 74 10.83 7.90 -9.66
CA GLU A 74 10.52 8.26 -11.04
C GLU A 74 9.53 9.41 -11.20
N ASP A 75 8.72 9.72 -10.19
CA ASP A 75 7.74 10.79 -10.27
C ASP A 75 8.13 11.94 -9.33
N LEU A 76 8.32 13.12 -9.89
CA LEU A 76 8.72 14.32 -9.13
C LEU A 76 7.67 14.76 -8.11
N HIS A 77 6.43 14.32 -8.27
CA HIS A 77 5.33 14.68 -7.37
C HIS A 77 5.10 13.65 -6.28
N VAL A 78 5.86 12.54 -6.27
CA VAL A 78 5.77 11.52 -5.25
C VAL A 78 7.05 11.58 -4.40
N ASN A 79 6.89 11.79 -3.12
CA ASN A 79 8.02 12.03 -2.23
C ASN A 79 7.98 11.10 -1.00
N TYR A 80 9.15 10.89 -0.42
CA TYR A 80 9.27 10.25 0.88
C TYR A 80 8.72 11.17 1.97
N PRO A 81 8.28 10.65 3.12
CA PRO A 81 8.31 9.24 3.49
C PRO A 81 7.15 8.44 2.91
N VAL A 82 7.34 7.13 2.85
CA VAL A 82 6.29 6.16 2.49
C VAL A 82 5.71 5.56 3.76
N TYR A 83 4.38 5.54 3.86
CA TYR A 83 3.67 4.98 5.00
C TYR A 83 2.92 3.73 4.57
N ILE A 84 3.06 2.65 5.32
CA ILE A 84 2.36 1.40 5.04
C ILE A 84 1.57 0.99 6.27
N ARG A 85 0.30 0.66 6.06
CA ARG A 85 -0.59 0.16 7.10
C ARG A 85 -1.26 -1.12 6.62
N ASP A 86 -1.57 -1.99 7.57
CA ASP A 86 -2.31 -3.22 7.33
C ASP A 86 -3.72 -3.05 7.91
N THR A 87 -4.74 -3.26 7.09
CA THR A 87 -6.13 -3.13 7.54
C THR A 87 -6.50 -4.18 8.61
N ALA A 88 -5.81 -5.32 8.63
CA ALA A 88 -5.99 -6.34 9.66
C ALA A 88 -5.35 -5.94 10.99
N ASN A 89 -4.35 -5.06 10.97
CA ASN A 89 -3.64 -4.58 12.14
C ASN A 89 -3.46 -3.06 12.04
N PRO A 90 -4.55 -2.28 12.17
CA PRO A 90 -4.53 -0.86 11.82
C PRO A 90 -3.62 0.01 12.69
N ASP A 91 -3.22 -0.49 13.87
CA ASP A 91 -2.31 0.22 14.74
C ASP A 91 -0.85 0.06 14.34
N ARG A 92 -0.55 -0.87 13.44
CA ARG A 92 0.80 -1.08 12.95
C ARG A 92 1.10 -0.14 11.80
N ILE A 93 2.21 0.59 11.91
CA ILE A 93 2.67 1.50 10.88
C ILE A 93 4.11 1.15 10.53
N THR A 94 4.39 1.07 9.25
CA THR A 94 5.75 0.99 8.72
C THR A 94 6.03 2.26 7.95
N ILE A 95 7.15 2.91 8.21
CA ILE A 95 7.54 4.15 7.56
C ILE A 95 8.92 3.97 6.95
N PHE A 96 9.05 4.32 5.68
CA PHE A 96 10.34 4.36 5.00
C PHE A 96 10.64 5.81 4.60
N ASP A 97 11.74 6.37 5.08
CA ASP A 97 12.10 7.77 4.86
C ASP A 97 12.99 8.01 3.65
N GLY A 98 13.30 6.97 2.90
CA GLY A 98 14.24 7.01 1.78
C GLY A 98 15.58 6.37 2.11
N ALA A 99 15.85 6.11 3.38
CA ALA A 99 17.10 5.51 3.85
C ALA A 99 16.85 4.36 4.83
N GLU A 100 15.95 4.57 5.79
CA GLU A 100 15.72 3.61 6.87
C GLU A 100 14.23 3.28 7.02
N ILE A 101 13.96 2.09 7.53
CA ILE A 101 12.62 1.61 7.82
C ILE A 101 12.38 1.70 9.32
N TYR A 102 11.25 2.32 9.69
CA TYR A 102 10.82 2.46 11.08
C TYR A 102 9.48 1.74 11.25
N ARG A 103 9.35 0.94 12.31
CA ARG A 103 8.12 0.26 12.64
C ARG A 103 7.77 0.52 14.10
N ASN A 104 6.48 0.72 14.38
CA ASN A 104 5.98 0.81 15.76
C ASN A 104 5.59 -0.55 16.32
N TRP A 105 5.94 -1.64 15.62
CA TRP A 105 5.63 -3.01 15.99
C TRP A 105 6.85 -3.90 15.72
N GLU A 106 6.85 -5.11 16.31
CA GLU A 106 7.97 -6.02 16.20
C GLU A 106 7.59 -7.27 15.40
N GLU A 107 8.37 -7.58 14.37
CA GLU A 107 8.22 -8.82 13.61
C GLU A 107 8.49 -10.05 14.46
N GLU A 108 9.32 -9.88 15.50
CA GLU A 108 9.72 -10.94 16.40
C GLU A 108 8.54 -11.58 17.15
N ASP A 109 7.45 -10.84 17.34
CA ASP A 109 6.25 -11.36 17.99
C ASP A 109 5.67 -12.56 17.24
N GLU A 110 5.68 -12.52 15.91
CA GLU A 110 5.19 -13.63 15.10
C GLU A 110 6.14 -14.83 15.17
N LYS A 111 7.44 -14.57 15.19
CA LYS A 111 8.44 -15.62 15.30
C LYS A 111 8.44 -16.26 16.68
N ALA A 112 8.20 -15.47 17.72
CA ALA A 112 8.10 -15.99 19.09
C ALA A 112 6.91 -16.93 19.24
N VAL A 113 5.78 -16.60 18.63
CA VAL A 113 4.58 -17.46 18.63
C VAL A 113 4.86 -18.77 17.89
N GLU A 114 5.51 -18.71 16.75
CA GLU A 114 5.86 -19.91 15.98
C GLU A 114 6.84 -20.81 16.75
N ALA A 115 7.81 -20.21 17.45
CA ALA A 115 8.76 -20.95 18.26
C ALA A 115 8.09 -21.66 19.44
N ASP A 116 7.08 -21.04 20.03
CA ASP A 116 6.33 -21.62 21.15
C ASP A 116 5.46 -22.81 20.74
N GLU A 117 5.09 -22.89 19.48
CA GLU A 117 4.31 -24.00 18.96
C GLU A 117 5.15 -25.24 18.67
N GLU A 118 6.45 -25.13 18.63
CA GLU A 118 7.36 -26.24 18.47
C GLU A 118 7.70 -26.90 19.82
#